data_b2076614af0667182fe66a5d692eb0f5
#
_entry.id   b2076614af0667182fe66a5d692eb0f5
#
_cell.length_a   1.000
_cell.length_b   1.000
_cell.length_c   1.000
_cell.angle_alpha   90.00
_cell.angle_beta   90.00
_cell.angle_gamma   90.00
#
_symmetry.space_group_name_H-M   'P 1'
#
loop_
_entity.id
_entity.type
_entity.pdbx_description
1 polymer ?
#
loop_
_entity_poly.entity_id
_entity_poly.type
_entity_poly.pdbx_seq_one_letter_code
_entity_poly.pdbx_strand_id
1 'polypeptide(L)'
;VLSLHRMAASRDQNEPEVVAALRKAGAFVYLMREPLDLLVGFRGQTYLLEVKMPKKGRITPAQVKFFDEWPNENAHVVRTCEEALTVIGAVE
;
A
#
# COMPACT_ATOMS: atom_id res chain seq x y z
N VAL A 1 -11.65 14.88 -17.15
CA VAL A 1 -10.87 15.78 -16.28
C VAL A 1 -11.32 15.63 -14.84
N LEU A 2 -12.63 15.72 -14.62
CA LEU A 2 -13.13 15.59 -13.27
C LEU A 2 -12.83 14.23 -12.68
N SER A 3 -12.93 13.19 -13.49
CA SER A 3 -12.64 11.85 -12.97
C SER A 3 -11.17 11.68 -12.64
N LEU A 4 -10.26 12.27 -13.42
CA LEU A 4 -8.84 12.22 -13.10
C LEU A 4 -8.56 12.96 -11.81
N HIS A 5 -9.15 14.13 -11.67
CA HIS A 5 -8.99 14.90 -10.46
C HIS A 5 -9.51 14.15 -9.25
N ARG A 6 -10.67 13.52 -9.40
CA ARG A 6 -11.28 12.76 -8.33
C ARG A 6 -10.45 11.53 -7.99
N MET A 7 -9.87 10.91 -9.01
CA MET A 7 -9.04 9.74 -8.78
C MET A 7 -7.79 10.09 -8.00
N ALA A 8 -7.17 11.24 -8.33
CA ALA A 8 -6.01 11.68 -7.57
C ALA A 8 -6.40 11.96 -6.13
N ALA A 9 -7.60 12.53 -5.92
CA ALA A 9 -8.05 12.87 -4.57
C ALA A 9 -8.41 11.62 -3.77
N SER A 10 -8.63 10.46 -4.43
CA SER A 10 -9.02 9.25 -3.72
C SER A 10 -7.85 8.53 -3.07
N ARG A 11 -6.60 8.95 -3.38
CA ARG A 11 -5.43 8.34 -2.75
C ARG A 11 -5.09 9.09 -1.49
N ASP A 12 -4.62 8.35 -0.49
CA ASP A 12 -4.26 8.94 0.78
C ASP A 12 -3.03 9.83 0.61
N GLN A 13 -3.01 10.91 1.38
CA GLN A 13 -1.97 11.93 1.24
C GLN A 13 -0.59 11.41 1.58
N ASN A 14 -0.49 10.40 2.44
CA ASN A 14 0.80 9.83 2.82
C ASN A 14 1.31 8.80 1.82
N GLU A 15 0.53 8.44 0.80
CA GLU A 15 0.98 7.42 -0.13
C GLU A 15 2.26 7.78 -0.86
N PRO A 16 2.43 9.02 -1.37
CA PRO A 16 3.67 9.34 -2.08
C PRO A 16 4.92 9.15 -1.23
N GLU A 17 4.88 9.49 0.05
CA GLU A 17 6.07 9.30 0.86
C GLU A 17 6.31 7.84 1.20
N VAL A 18 5.26 7.04 1.32
CA VAL A 18 5.41 5.60 1.51
C VAL A 18 6.08 5.00 0.27
N VAL A 19 5.58 5.36 -0.91
CA VAL A 19 6.15 4.87 -2.17
C VAL A 19 7.62 5.27 -2.28
N ALA A 20 7.92 6.52 -1.96
CA ALA A 20 9.29 7.02 -2.05
C ALA A 20 10.22 6.26 -1.09
N ALA A 21 9.74 5.99 0.13
CA ALA A 21 10.54 5.27 1.11
C ALA A 21 10.82 3.84 0.64
N LEU A 22 9.82 3.18 0.08
CA LEU A 22 10.00 1.82 -0.42
C LEU A 22 10.99 1.78 -1.57
N ARG A 23 10.87 2.72 -2.51
CA ARG A 23 11.78 2.78 -3.65
C ARG A 23 13.19 3.12 -3.22
N LYS A 24 13.34 3.98 -2.24
CA LYS A 24 14.66 4.32 -1.74
C LYS A 24 15.33 3.11 -1.10
N ALA A 25 14.56 2.22 -0.49
CA ALA A 25 15.08 0.99 0.09
C ALA A 25 15.42 -0.05 -0.96
N GLY A 26 15.09 0.19 -2.23
CA GLY A 26 15.42 -0.73 -3.32
C GLY A 26 14.24 -1.57 -3.78
N ALA A 27 13.04 -1.31 -3.31
CA ALA A 27 11.89 -2.09 -3.71
C ALA A 27 11.35 -1.61 -5.06
N PHE A 28 10.80 -2.54 -5.82
CA PHE A 28 9.99 -2.20 -6.99
C PHE A 28 8.58 -1.91 -6.49
N VAL A 29 8.01 -0.78 -6.90
CA VAL A 29 6.66 -0.40 -6.48
C VAL A 29 5.83 -0.07 -7.71
N TYR A 30 4.73 -0.78 -7.85
CA TYR A 30 3.76 -0.53 -8.92
C TYR A 30 2.49 0.00 -8.27
N LEU A 31 2.02 1.14 -8.74
CA LEU A 31 0.80 1.76 -8.21
C LEU A 31 -0.40 1.08 -8.84
N MET A 32 -1.28 0.56 -7.99
CA MET A 32 -2.51 -0.10 -8.42
C MET A 32 -3.71 0.67 -7.90
N ARG A 33 -4.87 0.21 -8.27
CA ARG A 33 -6.11 0.68 -7.68
C ARG A 33 -6.85 -0.43 -6.99
N GLU A 34 -6.78 -1.61 -7.53
CA GLU A 34 -7.45 -2.79 -7.02
C GLU A 34 -6.54 -3.97 -7.20
N PRO A 35 -6.57 -4.89 -6.29
CA PRO A 35 -7.40 -4.91 -5.07
C PRO A 35 -6.89 -3.98 -3.97
N LEU A 36 -5.61 -3.62 -3.98
CA LEU A 36 -5.01 -2.73 -3.00
C LEU A 36 -4.18 -1.69 -3.74
N ASP A 37 -3.58 -0.75 -3.02
CA ASP A 37 -2.91 0.39 -3.63
C ASP A 37 -1.60 0.05 -4.33
N LEU A 38 -0.78 -0.82 -3.75
CA LEU A 38 0.59 -1.03 -4.22
C LEU A 38 0.90 -2.49 -4.40
N LEU A 39 1.60 -2.79 -5.48
CA LEU A 39 2.25 -4.08 -5.68
C LEU A 39 3.74 -3.85 -5.49
N VAL A 40 4.34 -4.57 -4.56
CA VAL A 40 5.73 -4.33 -4.17
C VAL A 40 6.55 -5.60 -4.31
N GLY A 41 7.69 -5.50 -4.99
CA GLY A 41 8.65 -6.59 -5.08
C GLY A 41 9.92 -6.21 -4.35
N PHE A 42 10.41 -7.08 -3.47
CA PHE A 42 11.61 -6.80 -2.71
C PHE A 42 12.26 -8.10 -2.28
N ARG A 43 13.52 -8.26 -2.65
CA ARG A 43 14.34 -9.42 -2.27
C ARG A 43 13.65 -10.75 -2.54
N GLY A 44 13.07 -10.86 -3.73
CA GLY A 44 12.43 -12.09 -4.14
C GLY A 44 11.04 -12.33 -3.59
N GLN A 45 10.50 -11.39 -2.84
CA GLN A 45 9.17 -11.50 -2.25
C GLN A 45 8.23 -10.48 -2.86
N THR A 46 6.95 -10.81 -2.84
CA THR A 46 5.90 -9.96 -3.38
C THR A 46 4.96 -9.57 -2.25
N TYR A 47 4.56 -8.30 -2.24
CA TYR A 47 3.65 -7.79 -1.22
C TYR A 47 2.56 -6.97 -1.88
N LEU A 48 1.38 -7.01 -1.29
CA LEU A 48 0.26 -6.15 -1.67
C LEU A 48 0.00 -5.22 -0.49
N LEU A 49 0.08 -3.93 -0.71
CA LEU A 49 -0.07 -2.98 0.39
C LEU A 49 -1.21 -2.03 0.12
N GLU A 50 -2.02 -1.84 1.15
CA GLU A 50 -3.04 -0.80 1.18
C GLU A 50 -2.54 0.31 2.07
N VAL A 51 -2.47 1.54 1.53
CA VAL A 51 -1.95 2.68 2.27
C VAL A 51 -3.12 3.48 2.83
N LYS A 52 -3.12 3.68 4.14
CA LYS A 52 -4.15 4.46 4.82
C LYS A 52 -3.50 5.55 5.65
N MET A 53 -4.22 6.63 5.88
CA MET A 53 -3.75 7.69 6.77
C MET A 53 -3.64 7.14 8.19
N PRO A 54 -2.65 7.63 8.97
CA PRO A 54 -2.37 7.02 10.28
C PRO A 54 -3.52 6.99 11.25
N LYS A 55 -4.37 8.01 11.27
CA LYS A 55 -5.42 8.07 12.28
C LYS A 55 -6.82 8.06 11.71
N LYS A 56 -6.97 8.38 10.43
CA LYS A 56 -8.28 8.57 9.85
C LYS A 56 -8.69 7.51 8.86
N GLY A 57 -7.71 6.86 8.25
CA GLY A 57 -8.00 5.94 7.16
C GLY A 57 -8.70 4.70 7.64
N ARG A 58 -9.80 4.36 6.99
CA ARG A 58 -10.57 3.17 7.31
C ARG A 58 -10.58 2.23 6.14
N ILE A 59 -10.54 0.95 6.44
CA ILE A 59 -10.62 -0.09 5.41
C ILE A 59 -12.07 -0.17 4.96
N THR A 60 -12.28 -0.16 3.64
CA THR A 60 -13.62 -0.25 3.08
C THR A 60 -14.15 -1.67 3.19
N PRO A 61 -15.49 -1.85 3.08
CA PRO A 61 -16.04 -3.21 3.08
C PRO A 61 -15.45 -4.11 2.01
N ALA A 62 -15.19 -3.58 0.81
CA ALA A 62 -14.59 -4.37 -0.25
C ALA A 62 -13.18 -4.81 0.12
N GLN A 63 -12.43 -3.95 0.80
CA GLN A 63 -11.08 -4.28 1.23
C GLN A 63 -11.10 -5.31 2.36
N VAL A 64 -12.06 -5.17 3.28
CA VAL A 64 -12.22 -6.18 4.34
C VAL A 64 -12.48 -7.55 3.69
N LYS A 65 -13.36 -7.59 2.71
CA LYS A 65 -13.65 -8.84 2.02
C LYS A 65 -12.41 -9.39 1.35
N PHE A 66 -11.63 -8.53 0.70
CA PHE A 66 -10.40 -8.96 0.07
C PHE A 66 -9.44 -9.60 1.08
N PHE A 67 -9.21 -8.93 2.22
CA PHE A 67 -8.30 -9.47 3.22
C PHE A 67 -8.79 -10.79 3.80
N ASP A 68 -10.12 -10.92 3.97
CA ASP A 68 -10.69 -12.16 4.49
C ASP A 68 -10.50 -13.34 3.54
N GLU A 69 -10.57 -13.07 2.24
CA GLU A 69 -10.51 -14.13 1.25
C GLU A 69 -9.13 -14.40 0.69
N TRP A 70 -8.21 -13.47 0.86
CA TRP A 70 -6.86 -13.60 0.31
C TRP A 70 -6.11 -14.67 1.10
N PRO A 71 -5.65 -15.74 0.41
CA PRO A 71 -5.11 -16.91 1.11
C PRO A 71 -3.67 -16.78 1.57
N ASN A 72 -2.96 -15.75 1.12
CA ASN A 72 -1.55 -15.61 1.43
C ASN A 72 -1.35 -14.56 2.52
N GLU A 73 -0.14 -14.52 3.08
CA GLU A 73 0.16 -13.61 4.17
C GLU A 73 0.94 -12.37 3.72
N ASN A 74 0.86 -12.06 2.44
CA ASN A 74 1.65 -10.97 1.88
C ASN A 74 0.83 -9.71 1.57
N ALA A 75 -0.37 -9.60 2.09
CA ALA A 75 -1.21 -8.41 1.90
C ALA A 75 -1.39 -7.71 3.24
N HIS A 76 -1.12 -6.41 3.27
CA HIS A 76 -1.07 -5.65 4.52
C HIS A 76 -1.63 -4.25 4.36
N VAL A 77 -2.14 -3.70 5.46
CA VAL A 77 -2.45 -2.29 5.55
C VAL A 77 -1.25 -1.61 6.20
N VAL A 78 -0.77 -0.54 5.58
CA VAL A 78 0.34 0.24 6.15
C VAL A 78 -0.09 1.69 6.24
N ARG A 79 0.32 2.34 7.31
CA ARG A 79 -0.08 3.71 7.60
C ARG A 79 1.10 4.68 7.68
N THR A 80 2.30 4.15 7.78
CA THR A 80 3.52 4.96 7.87
C THR A 80 4.59 4.35 6.99
N CYS A 81 5.61 5.14 6.71
CA CYS A 81 6.78 4.64 5.98
C CYS A 81 7.45 3.51 6.74
N GLU A 82 7.52 3.65 8.06
CA GLU A 82 8.17 2.63 8.88
C GLU A 82 7.42 1.32 8.83
N GLU A 83 6.09 1.37 8.88
CA GLU A 83 5.31 0.15 8.78
C GLU A 83 5.53 -0.54 7.44
N ALA A 84 5.55 0.24 6.36
CA ALA A 84 5.75 -0.33 5.03
C ALA A 84 7.12 -0.99 4.92
N LEU A 85 8.17 -0.32 5.41
CA LEU A 85 9.52 -0.87 5.36
C LEU A 85 9.64 -2.11 6.23
N THR A 86 8.98 -2.13 7.38
CA THR A 86 8.99 -3.29 8.26
C THR A 86 8.31 -4.48 7.59
N VAL A 87 7.18 -4.25 6.94
CA VAL A 87 6.44 -5.33 6.28
C VAL A 87 7.30 -6.03 5.24
N ILE A 88 8.06 -5.27 4.45
CA ILE A 88 8.89 -5.90 3.41
C ILE A 88 10.25 -6.34 3.93
N GLY A 89 10.52 -6.14 5.22
CA GLY A 89 11.78 -6.60 5.80
C GLY A 89 12.96 -5.68 5.51
N ALA A 90 12.71 -4.43 5.15
CA ALA A 90 13.77 -3.49 4.82
C ALA A 90 14.30 -2.75 6.04
N VAL A 91 13.63 -2.86 7.17
CA VAL A 91 14.03 -2.23 8.44
C VAL A 91 14.37 -3.33 9.42
N GLU A 92 15.49 -3.16 10.08
CA GLU A 92 15.94 -4.16 11.06
C GLU A 92 15.36 -3.94 12.43
#